data_13484bfcdf254586c6ae8e22f25a92d0
#
_entry.id   13484bfcdf254586c6ae8e22f25a92d0
#
_cell.length_a   1.000
_cell.length_b   1.000
_cell.length_c   1.000
_cell.angle_alpha   90.00
_cell.angle_beta   90.00
_cell.angle_gamma   90.00
#
_symmetry.space_group_name_H-M   'P 1'
#
loop_
_entity.id
_entity.type
_entity.pdbx_description
1 polymer ?
#
loop_
_entity_poly.entity_id
_entity_poly.type
_entity_poly.pdbx_seq_one_letter_code
_entity_poly.pdbx_strand_id
1 'polypeptide(L)'
;MSGSHGRSVRRRTFVLGATAAAGTAALAGTARAAAFGWSDDGSNYVVDTGADLVFKVSRTNGDLTSLIYRGTDYQGYGGMNSHIESGLGTSTVSIGQSGTTILISVAHGTLRHYYAARSGENNIYLWTDKADTSVSATRYILRVKKGLFLNDEPDSYTYAPTTVEASDVFAKSDGQTRSKHYSGLRVMDYDHVGWTGGGVGLWIVRSNHEKASGGPFYRSLLRHQSADGGGLYEILYYGQNQTEAQRFGLQGPYVIAFTDGGAPSSSLFPGKLTTSWADSLGMSGYVGAGGRGRVAGVGISGRNTAYPYTVGLANPAAQYWGSARASDGWFSIGGVLPGTYTLTVFKGELAVYTGSVTVTAAGTTTLNTIAIPSSNDPGNASAIWRIGDWNGTPAGFKNAGLMTYAHPSDVRAAPWTGNVVVGNDETASFPCYLWKDVNSGILVYFKLTAAQAAAAHTLRIGVTTAYANGRPQVTVNDTWTSAIPSPPTQPSTRSLTNGSYRGNNHTFTYSVPASAWRTDAGQYNVLRIDVVSGSGTTGYLSAGTAIDAIDLLA
;
A
#
# COMPACT_ATOMS: atom_id res chain seq x y z
N MET A 1 23.15 27.59 -26.30
CA MET A 1 23.90 27.26 -25.06
C MET A 1 22.86 26.83 -24.05
N SER A 2 22.68 25.54 -23.92
CA SER A 2 21.63 24.92 -23.12
C SER A 2 22.22 24.40 -21.81
N GLY A 3 21.61 24.73 -20.70
CA GLY A 3 21.97 24.19 -19.42
C GLY A 3 20.86 23.25 -18.92
N SER A 4 21.11 21.97 -19.00
CA SER A 4 20.24 20.93 -18.41
C SER A 4 20.40 20.91 -16.90
N HIS A 5 19.30 21.01 -16.14
CA HIS A 5 19.31 20.82 -14.70
C HIS A 5 18.70 19.45 -14.36
N GLY A 6 19.57 18.47 -14.21
CA GLY A 6 19.24 17.22 -13.53
C GLY A 6 19.09 17.43 -12.03
N ARG A 7 17.92 17.18 -11.47
CA ARG A 7 17.71 17.16 -10.01
C ARG A 7 18.08 15.80 -9.44
N SER A 8 19.25 15.74 -8.83
CA SER A 8 19.69 14.65 -7.96
C SER A 8 18.99 14.77 -6.61
N VAL A 9 18.27 13.74 -6.21
CA VAL A 9 17.70 13.61 -4.85
C VAL A 9 18.84 13.29 -3.90
N ARG A 10 19.32 14.27 -3.15
CA ARG A 10 20.32 14.07 -2.11
C ARG A 10 19.64 13.53 -0.84
N ARG A 11 20.09 12.38 -0.39
CA ARG A 11 19.88 11.91 0.99
C ARG A 11 20.48 12.94 1.94
N ARG A 12 19.66 13.50 2.83
CA ARG A 12 20.14 14.38 3.90
C ARG A 12 20.60 13.51 5.08
N THR A 13 21.90 13.48 5.29
CA THR A 13 22.51 12.99 6.53
C THR A 13 22.45 14.14 7.54
N PHE A 14 21.75 13.94 8.65
CA PHE A 14 21.81 14.87 9.76
C PHE A 14 22.99 14.51 10.67
N VAL A 15 23.93 15.42 10.80
CA VAL A 15 25.00 15.37 11.80
C VAL A 15 24.48 16.08 13.05
N LEU A 16 24.33 15.37 14.16
CA LEU A 16 24.04 15.94 15.47
C LEU A 16 25.38 16.28 16.16
N GLY A 17 25.53 17.55 16.46
CA GLY A 17 26.60 18.03 17.30
C GLY A 17 26.37 17.64 18.75
N ALA A 18 27.39 17.07 19.38
CA ALA A 18 27.43 16.73 20.80
C ALA A 18 27.74 17.97 21.64
N THR A 19 26.86 18.33 22.58
CA THR A 19 27.19 19.16 23.75
C THR A 19 27.22 18.27 24.97
N ALA A 20 28.38 18.22 25.61
CA ALA A 20 28.60 17.51 26.86
C ALA A 20 27.97 18.29 28.01
N ALA A 21 27.16 17.64 28.83
CA ALA A 21 26.83 18.09 30.19
C ALA A 21 27.12 16.96 31.17
N ALA A 22 27.85 17.32 32.21
CA ALA A 22 28.40 16.43 33.22
C ALA A 22 27.34 15.93 34.23
N GLY A 23 27.44 14.69 34.54
CA GLY A 23 27.40 14.03 35.82
C GLY A 23 26.17 14.06 36.72
N THR A 24 25.54 12.89 36.84
CA THR A 24 25.24 12.30 38.14
C THR A 24 25.30 10.77 37.97
N ALA A 25 26.20 10.14 38.75
CA ALA A 25 26.30 8.69 38.81
C ALA A 25 25.05 8.14 39.51
N ALA A 26 24.12 7.61 38.75
CA ALA A 26 23.09 6.73 39.28
C ALA A 26 23.71 5.33 39.41
N LEU A 27 23.65 4.78 40.61
CA LEU A 27 24.01 3.40 40.92
C LEU A 27 23.32 2.46 39.93
N ALA A 28 24.12 1.91 39.03
CA ALA A 28 23.64 0.82 38.17
C ALA A 28 23.40 -0.41 39.06
N GLY A 29 22.15 -0.61 39.44
CA GLY A 29 21.70 -1.91 39.90
C GLY A 29 22.05 -2.90 38.79
N THR A 30 22.81 -3.95 39.10
CA THR A 30 23.06 -5.07 38.21
C THR A 30 21.69 -5.64 37.80
N ALA A 31 21.21 -5.29 36.62
CA ALA A 31 20.04 -5.93 36.04
C ALA A 31 20.42 -7.42 35.90
N ARG A 32 19.81 -8.26 36.72
CA ARG A 32 19.89 -9.71 36.59
C ARG A 32 19.37 -10.00 35.18
N ALA A 33 20.22 -10.56 34.31
CA ALA A 33 19.76 -11.04 33.03
C ALA A 33 18.58 -11.96 33.27
N ALA A 34 17.39 -11.55 32.84
CA ALA A 34 16.18 -12.34 32.97
C ALA A 34 16.38 -13.66 32.21
N ALA A 35 15.98 -14.77 32.82
CA ALA A 35 16.16 -16.07 32.19
C ALA A 35 15.09 -16.25 31.10
N PHE A 36 15.50 -16.57 29.88
CA PHE A 36 14.56 -16.96 28.84
C PHE A 36 13.61 -18.06 29.29
N GLY A 37 12.32 -17.81 29.18
CA GLY A 37 11.33 -18.81 29.62
C GLY A 37 9.91 -18.24 29.60
N TRP A 38 9.00 -19.06 30.12
CA TRP A 38 7.61 -18.65 30.28
C TRP A 38 7.04 -19.13 31.62
N SER A 39 5.97 -18.47 32.04
CA SER A 39 5.16 -18.86 33.19
C SER A 39 3.69 -18.62 32.92
N ASP A 40 2.84 -19.16 33.77
CA ASP A 40 1.39 -18.99 33.76
C ASP A 40 0.97 -18.20 35.02
N ASP A 41 0.38 -17.01 34.83
CA ASP A 41 -0.11 -16.18 35.95
C ASP A 41 -1.59 -16.44 36.30
N GLY A 42 -2.18 -17.48 35.68
CA GLY A 42 -3.58 -17.86 35.84
C GLY A 42 -4.50 -17.26 34.79
N SER A 43 -4.20 -16.07 34.30
CA SER A 43 -4.96 -15.36 33.26
C SER A 43 -4.21 -15.28 31.94
N ASN A 44 -2.88 -15.24 31.98
CA ASN A 44 -2.03 -15.06 30.84
C ASN A 44 -0.85 -16.04 30.83
N TYR A 45 -0.37 -16.37 29.67
CA TYR A 45 0.99 -16.84 29.47
C TYR A 45 1.95 -15.64 29.43
N VAL A 46 2.94 -15.66 30.33
CA VAL A 46 3.96 -14.62 30.46
C VAL A 46 5.24 -15.14 29.84
N VAL A 47 5.76 -14.45 28.85
CA VAL A 47 6.99 -14.83 28.16
C VAL A 47 8.07 -13.79 28.45
N ASP A 48 9.22 -14.25 28.96
CA ASP A 48 10.44 -13.47 29.10
C ASP A 48 11.42 -13.90 28.03
N THR A 49 11.85 -12.96 27.19
CA THR A 49 12.76 -13.28 26.06
C THR A 49 14.21 -13.48 26.52
N GLY A 50 14.51 -13.25 27.79
CA GLY A 50 15.90 -13.25 28.27
C GLY A 50 16.73 -12.06 27.78
N ALA A 51 16.07 -11.09 27.14
CA ALA A 51 16.59 -9.77 26.80
C ALA A 51 15.81 -8.71 27.59
N ASP A 52 15.49 -7.58 26.97
CA ASP A 52 14.75 -6.49 27.66
C ASP A 52 13.23 -6.59 27.49
N LEU A 53 12.72 -7.62 26.81
CA LEU A 53 11.30 -7.76 26.43
C LEU A 53 10.59 -8.87 27.23
N VAL A 54 9.50 -8.49 27.90
CA VAL A 54 8.53 -9.40 28.53
C VAL A 54 7.15 -9.10 27.96
N PHE A 55 6.39 -10.11 27.57
CA PHE A 55 5.03 -9.91 27.08
C PHE A 55 4.05 -10.94 27.65
N LYS A 56 2.76 -10.59 27.63
CA LYS A 56 1.70 -11.45 28.12
C LYS A 56 0.63 -11.68 27.05
N VAL A 57 0.19 -12.92 26.93
CA VAL A 57 -0.91 -13.32 26.03
C VAL A 57 -2.01 -13.96 26.84
N SER A 58 -3.23 -13.47 26.68
CA SER A 58 -4.43 -13.97 27.37
C SER A 58 -4.68 -15.45 27.04
N ARG A 59 -4.92 -16.24 28.06
CA ARG A 59 -5.27 -17.68 27.95
C ARG A 59 -6.70 -17.92 27.43
N THR A 60 -7.54 -16.89 27.45
CA THR A 60 -8.97 -17.02 27.09
C THR A 60 -9.26 -16.61 25.66
N ASN A 61 -8.51 -15.67 25.08
CA ASN A 61 -8.80 -15.14 23.74
C ASN A 61 -7.57 -14.90 22.86
N GLY A 62 -6.34 -15.09 23.41
CA GLY A 62 -5.10 -14.93 22.65
C GLY A 62 -4.70 -13.47 22.39
N ASP A 63 -5.33 -12.49 23.02
CA ASP A 63 -4.93 -11.11 22.92
C ASP A 63 -3.59 -10.87 23.62
N LEU A 64 -2.76 -10.00 23.07
CA LEU A 64 -1.56 -9.48 23.73
C LEU A 64 -1.98 -8.44 24.76
N THR A 65 -1.83 -8.77 26.04
CA THR A 65 -2.36 -7.98 27.18
C THR A 65 -1.31 -7.12 27.87
N SER A 66 -0.03 -7.39 27.66
CA SER A 66 1.10 -6.62 28.20
C SER A 66 2.31 -6.72 27.26
N LEU A 67 3.07 -5.65 27.15
CA LEU A 67 4.23 -5.54 26.28
C LEU A 67 5.28 -4.68 26.96
N ILE A 68 6.07 -5.29 27.85
CA ILE A 68 7.03 -4.61 28.70
C ILE A 68 8.40 -4.64 28.04
N TYR A 69 8.94 -3.46 27.74
CA TYR A 69 10.30 -3.30 27.28
C TYR A 69 11.04 -2.36 28.20
N ARG A 70 12.19 -2.82 28.75
CA ARG A 70 12.99 -2.07 29.73
C ARG A 70 12.17 -1.55 30.91
N GLY A 71 11.26 -2.39 31.42
CA GLY A 71 10.41 -2.07 32.57
C GLY A 71 9.21 -1.18 32.29
N THR A 72 9.03 -0.68 31.07
CA THR A 72 7.86 0.11 30.65
C THR A 72 6.90 -0.76 29.86
N ASP A 73 5.61 -0.81 30.29
CA ASP A 73 4.56 -1.50 29.54
C ASP A 73 3.94 -0.59 28.49
N TYR A 74 4.14 -0.94 27.22
CA TYR A 74 3.68 -0.21 26.04
C TYR A 74 2.28 -0.59 25.58
N GLN A 75 1.75 -1.73 26.07
CA GLN A 75 0.44 -2.24 25.66
C GLN A 75 -0.69 -1.38 26.20
N GLY A 76 -1.69 -1.11 25.37
CA GLY A 76 -2.97 -0.53 25.75
C GLY A 76 -3.36 0.69 24.90
N TYR A 77 -4.67 0.77 24.63
CA TYR A 77 -5.30 1.85 23.89
C TYR A 77 -6.77 1.87 24.27
N GLY A 78 -7.22 2.90 24.98
CA GLY A 78 -8.61 3.00 25.38
C GLY A 78 -9.16 1.76 26.10
N GLY A 79 -8.34 1.07 26.90
CA GLY A 79 -8.71 -0.18 27.57
C GLY A 79 -8.70 -1.44 26.69
N MET A 80 -8.28 -1.34 25.43
CA MET A 80 -8.22 -2.46 24.49
C MET A 80 -6.83 -3.11 24.45
N ASN A 81 -6.79 -4.42 24.24
CA ASN A 81 -5.59 -5.20 24.01
C ASN A 81 -5.20 -5.23 22.51
N SER A 82 -4.00 -5.72 22.22
CA SER A 82 -3.60 -5.98 20.84
C SER A 82 -4.13 -7.34 20.38
N HIS A 83 -4.64 -7.41 19.15
CA HIS A 83 -5.41 -8.55 18.70
C HIS A 83 -5.48 -8.70 17.17
N ILE A 84 -5.93 -9.88 16.76
CA ILE A 84 -6.38 -10.14 15.38
C ILE A 84 -7.80 -9.60 15.21
N GLU A 85 -8.09 -9.00 14.07
CA GLU A 85 -9.37 -8.41 13.67
C GLU A 85 -9.82 -7.31 14.65
N SER A 86 -10.90 -7.49 15.37
CA SER A 86 -11.40 -6.66 16.46
C SER A 86 -11.49 -7.45 17.78
N GLY A 87 -10.63 -8.48 17.93
CA GLY A 87 -10.65 -9.48 18.99
C GLY A 87 -11.38 -10.74 18.54
N LEU A 88 -10.76 -11.90 18.77
CA LEU A 88 -11.31 -13.19 18.35
C LEU A 88 -12.43 -13.69 19.30
N GLY A 89 -12.48 -13.17 20.52
CA GLY A 89 -13.31 -13.75 21.56
C GLY A 89 -12.73 -15.05 22.13
N THR A 90 -13.55 -15.86 22.79
CA THR A 90 -13.10 -17.11 23.43
C THR A 90 -12.40 -18.02 22.42
N SER A 91 -11.19 -18.41 22.74
CA SER A 91 -10.28 -19.18 21.88
C SER A 91 -9.56 -20.25 22.71
N THR A 92 -9.06 -21.27 22.05
CA THR A 92 -8.13 -22.22 22.68
C THR A 92 -6.71 -21.69 22.55
N VAL A 93 -6.06 -21.45 23.69
CA VAL A 93 -4.70 -20.91 23.72
C VAL A 93 -3.78 -21.90 24.43
N SER A 94 -2.65 -22.20 23.79
CA SER A 94 -1.64 -23.11 24.34
C SER A 94 -0.24 -22.52 24.15
N ILE A 95 0.71 -22.97 24.99
CA ILE A 95 2.11 -22.56 24.94
C ILE A 95 3.03 -23.76 25.00
N GLY A 96 4.15 -23.69 24.31
CA GLY A 96 5.22 -24.67 24.35
C GLY A 96 6.58 -24.03 24.16
N GLN A 97 7.63 -24.71 24.63
CA GLN A 97 9.00 -24.28 24.44
C GLN A 97 9.81 -25.42 23.82
N SER A 98 10.57 -25.10 22.78
CA SER A 98 11.53 -26.01 22.13
C SER A 98 12.88 -25.31 22.06
N GLY A 99 13.84 -25.76 22.86
CA GLY A 99 15.16 -25.16 22.94
C GLY A 99 15.11 -23.67 23.25
N THR A 100 15.60 -22.84 22.34
CA THR A 100 15.66 -21.37 22.45
C THR A 100 14.43 -20.66 21.89
N THR A 101 13.33 -21.37 21.64
CA THR A 101 12.11 -20.80 21.06
C THR A 101 10.88 -21.15 21.90
N ILE A 102 10.05 -20.17 22.19
CA ILE A 102 8.73 -20.33 22.78
C ILE A 102 7.69 -20.04 21.70
N LEU A 103 6.64 -20.87 21.63
CA LEU A 103 5.50 -20.69 20.73
C LEU A 103 4.20 -20.68 21.52
N ILE A 104 3.41 -19.61 21.38
CA ILE A 104 2.01 -19.55 21.79
C ILE A 104 1.15 -19.74 20.55
N SER A 105 0.19 -20.66 20.65
CA SER A 105 -0.78 -20.97 19.59
C SER A 105 -2.18 -20.61 20.05
N VAL A 106 -2.89 -19.81 19.25
CA VAL A 106 -4.27 -19.39 19.45
C VAL A 106 -5.14 -20.02 18.37
N ALA A 107 -6.16 -20.76 18.76
CA ALA A 107 -7.10 -21.41 17.84
C ALA A 107 -8.51 -20.86 18.06
N HIS A 108 -9.09 -20.25 17.02
CA HIS A 108 -10.45 -19.73 17.00
C HIS A 108 -11.17 -20.22 15.73
N GLY A 109 -12.08 -21.18 15.89
CA GLY A 109 -12.69 -21.85 14.73
C GLY A 109 -11.61 -22.42 13.81
N THR A 110 -11.61 -22.00 12.57
CA THR A 110 -10.61 -22.38 11.55
C THR A 110 -9.36 -21.50 11.54
N LEU A 111 -9.39 -20.33 12.18
CA LEU A 111 -8.24 -19.44 12.29
C LEU A 111 -7.23 -19.94 13.31
N ARG A 112 -5.94 -19.82 12.97
CA ARG A 112 -4.82 -20.03 13.90
C ARG A 112 -3.95 -18.78 13.91
N HIS A 113 -3.56 -18.35 15.11
CA HIS A 113 -2.61 -17.26 15.28
C HIS A 113 -1.47 -17.71 16.20
N TYR A 114 -0.25 -17.28 15.87
CA TYR A 114 0.95 -17.73 16.57
C TYR A 114 1.78 -16.55 17.01
N TYR A 115 2.29 -16.60 18.25
CA TYR A 115 3.32 -15.73 18.77
C TYR A 115 4.55 -16.57 19.07
N ALA A 116 5.69 -16.25 18.49
CA ALA A 116 6.96 -16.90 18.81
C ALA A 116 7.96 -15.90 19.36
N ALA A 117 8.72 -16.31 20.38
CA ALA A 117 9.83 -15.56 20.94
C ALA A 117 11.10 -16.41 20.88
N ARG A 118 12.23 -15.77 20.64
CA ARG A 118 13.54 -16.41 20.64
C ARG A 118 14.40 -15.84 21.76
N SER A 119 15.19 -16.71 22.36
CA SER A 119 16.09 -16.34 23.47
C SER A 119 17.07 -15.23 23.07
N GLY A 120 17.11 -14.17 23.88
CA GLY A 120 18.02 -13.05 23.70
C GLY A 120 17.57 -12.02 22.64
N GLU A 121 16.32 -12.07 22.17
CA GLU A 121 15.81 -11.15 21.15
C GLU A 121 14.69 -10.25 21.70
N ASN A 122 14.66 -9.00 21.27
CA ASN A 122 13.59 -8.04 21.58
C ASN A 122 12.50 -8.04 20.50
N ASN A 123 12.14 -9.24 20.01
CA ASN A 123 11.21 -9.48 18.91
C ASN A 123 10.13 -10.47 19.30
N ILE A 124 8.92 -10.25 18.79
CA ILE A 124 7.83 -11.23 18.77
C ILE A 124 7.52 -11.52 17.32
N TYR A 125 7.67 -12.77 16.89
CA TYR A 125 7.38 -13.24 15.55
C TYR A 125 5.95 -13.74 15.50
N LEU A 126 5.16 -13.26 14.54
CA LEU A 126 3.75 -13.56 14.43
C LEU A 126 3.42 -14.22 13.09
N TRP A 127 2.51 -15.21 13.14
CA TRP A 127 1.89 -15.79 11.95
C TRP A 127 0.38 -15.88 12.16
N THR A 128 -0.35 -15.77 11.07
CA THR A 128 -1.80 -15.95 11.07
C THR A 128 -2.18 -16.89 9.94
N ASP A 129 -2.75 -18.04 10.28
CA ASP A 129 -3.32 -18.99 9.32
C ASP A 129 -4.83 -18.79 9.28
N LYS A 130 -5.34 -18.47 8.11
CA LYS A 130 -6.75 -18.27 7.86
C LYS A 130 -7.21 -19.23 6.77
N ALA A 131 -8.10 -20.14 7.12
CA ALA A 131 -8.58 -21.16 6.20
C ALA A 131 -9.80 -20.74 5.36
N ASP A 132 -10.62 -19.79 5.86
CA ASP A 132 -11.88 -19.37 5.25
C ASP A 132 -12.27 -17.93 5.61
N THR A 133 -13.51 -17.54 5.33
CA THR A 133 -14.05 -16.20 5.56
C THR A 133 -14.75 -16.02 6.91
N SER A 134 -14.61 -16.95 7.85
CA SER A 134 -15.24 -16.86 9.18
C SER A 134 -14.81 -15.62 9.98
N VAL A 135 -13.58 -15.16 9.74
CA VAL A 135 -13.09 -13.84 10.16
C VAL A 135 -13.00 -12.95 8.91
N SER A 136 -13.78 -11.90 8.84
CA SER A 136 -13.96 -11.11 7.61
C SER A 136 -12.71 -10.30 7.24
N ALA A 137 -12.19 -9.49 8.16
CA ALA A 137 -10.98 -8.73 7.98
C ALA A 137 -9.82 -9.41 8.71
N THR A 138 -8.74 -9.76 8.01
CA THR A 138 -7.56 -10.34 8.64
C THR A 138 -6.50 -9.28 8.78
N ARG A 139 -6.38 -8.76 9.99
CA ARG A 139 -5.41 -7.72 10.37
C ARG A 139 -4.98 -7.94 11.81
N TYR A 140 -3.72 -7.74 12.08
CA TYR A 140 -3.23 -7.61 13.45
C TYR A 140 -3.21 -6.13 13.83
N ILE A 141 -3.70 -5.80 15.01
CA ILE A 141 -3.71 -4.44 15.55
C ILE A 141 -2.89 -4.41 16.84
N LEU A 142 -1.73 -3.78 16.77
CA LEU A 142 -0.91 -3.51 17.96
C LEU A 142 -1.40 -2.21 18.60
N ARG A 143 -1.90 -2.31 19.83
CA ARG A 143 -2.45 -1.20 20.61
C ARG A 143 -1.41 -0.67 21.58
N VAL A 144 -1.14 0.63 21.53
CA VAL A 144 -0.03 1.26 22.27
C VAL A 144 -0.54 2.38 23.16
N LYS A 145 -0.04 2.44 24.38
CA LYS A 145 -0.39 3.50 25.34
C LYS A 145 -0.07 4.88 24.82
N LYS A 146 -0.90 5.84 25.22
CA LYS A 146 -0.75 7.26 24.90
C LYS A 146 0.56 7.82 25.48
N GLY A 147 1.22 8.70 24.71
CA GLY A 147 2.30 9.58 25.18
C GLY A 147 3.66 8.92 25.35
N LEU A 148 3.81 7.65 24.94
CA LEU A 148 5.11 6.95 25.03
C LEU A 148 6.03 7.25 23.85
N PHE A 149 5.47 7.58 22.69
CA PHE A 149 6.24 7.89 21.49
C PHE A 149 6.00 9.33 21.07
N LEU A 150 7.00 10.18 21.31
CA LEU A 150 6.91 11.62 21.10
C LEU A 150 7.50 12.09 19.76
N ASN A 151 8.21 11.19 19.05
CA ASN A 151 8.85 11.47 17.77
C ASN A 151 8.02 10.92 16.59
N ASP A 152 6.70 10.87 16.74
CA ASP A 152 5.85 10.42 15.66
C ASP A 152 5.67 11.50 14.59
N GLU A 153 5.40 11.05 13.39
CA GLU A 153 5.15 11.95 12.27
C GLU A 153 3.77 12.59 12.41
N PRO A 154 3.63 13.88 12.08
CA PRO A 154 2.36 14.59 12.15
C PRO A 154 1.22 13.90 11.41
N ASP A 155 1.53 13.18 10.33
CA ASP A 155 0.55 12.45 9.51
C ASP A 155 0.01 11.18 10.18
N SER A 156 0.65 10.68 11.26
CA SER A 156 0.10 9.59 12.05
C SER A 156 -1.03 10.01 12.99
N TYR A 157 -1.18 11.32 13.25
CA TYR A 157 -2.22 11.85 14.13
C TYR A 157 -3.59 11.88 13.46
N THR A 158 -4.56 11.20 14.09
CA THR A 158 -5.98 11.30 13.73
C THR A 158 -6.77 12.09 14.75
N TYR A 159 -6.10 12.66 15.75
CA TYR A 159 -6.74 13.49 16.76
C TYR A 159 -7.06 14.87 16.18
N ALA A 160 -8.33 15.11 15.91
CA ALA A 160 -8.83 16.38 15.41
C ALA A 160 -10.29 16.60 15.85
N PRO A 161 -10.73 17.85 16.03
CA PRO A 161 -12.02 18.15 16.65
C PRO A 161 -13.22 17.83 15.77
N THR A 162 -13.05 17.76 14.44
CA THR A 162 -14.18 17.62 13.51
C THR A 162 -14.03 16.38 12.65
N THR A 163 -15.01 15.51 12.70
CA THR A 163 -15.12 14.37 11.77
C THR A 163 -15.55 14.87 10.39
N VAL A 164 -14.78 14.53 9.35
CA VAL A 164 -15.07 14.86 7.95
C VAL A 164 -15.83 13.73 7.28
N GLU A 165 -15.38 12.49 7.51
CA GLU A 165 -15.96 11.31 6.90
C GLU A 165 -15.86 10.11 7.86
N ALA A 166 -17.01 9.51 8.19
CA ALA A 166 -17.12 8.43 9.18
C ALA A 166 -16.40 8.83 10.48
N SER A 167 -15.82 7.90 11.21
CA SER A 167 -14.92 8.17 12.35
C SER A 167 -13.46 7.88 11.98
N ASP A 168 -13.09 8.13 10.74
CA ASP A 168 -11.80 7.77 10.17
C ASP A 168 -11.04 8.95 9.57
N VAL A 169 -11.74 9.99 9.14
CA VAL A 169 -11.15 11.21 8.56
C VAL A 169 -11.58 12.43 9.35
N PHE A 170 -10.64 13.25 9.73
CA PHE A 170 -10.84 14.39 10.63
C PHE A 170 -10.25 15.67 10.04
N ALA A 171 -10.93 16.81 10.28
CA ALA A 171 -10.41 18.15 10.01
C ALA A 171 -9.87 18.77 11.29
N LYS A 172 -8.68 19.33 11.22
CA LYS A 172 -8.09 20.16 12.27
C LYS A 172 -8.66 21.59 12.20
N SER A 173 -8.42 22.38 13.25
CA SER A 173 -8.86 23.78 13.31
C SER A 173 -8.26 24.66 12.23
N ASP A 174 -7.10 24.29 11.68
CA ASP A 174 -6.45 24.97 10.55
C ASP A 174 -6.99 24.52 9.17
N GLY A 175 -7.98 23.62 9.13
CA GLY A 175 -8.58 23.09 7.91
C GLY A 175 -7.77 21.99 7.24
N GLN A 176 -6.61 21.60 7.77
CA GLN A 176 -5.91 20.42 7.31
C GLN A 176 -6.64 19.15 7.76
N THR A 177 -6.51 18.09 6.98
CA THR A 177 -7.15 16.81 7.27
C THR A 177 -6.15 15.76 7.70
N ARG A 178 -6.64 14.77 8.43
CA ARG A 178 -5.92 13.57 8.86
C ARG A 178 -6.82 12.37 8.76
N SER A 179 -6.24 11.22 8.48
CA SER A 179 -6.99 9.97 8.36
C SER A 179 -6.18 8.80 8.90
N LYS A 180 -6.89 7.81 9.39
CA LYS A 180 -6.33 6.49 9.71
C LYS A 180 -5.85 5.74 8.45
N HIS A 181 -6.36 6.08 7.27
CA HIS A 181 -6.11 5.37 6.02
C HIS A 181 -4.95 5.95 5.20
N TYR A 182 -4.59 7.20 5.39
CA TYR A 182 -3.56 7.85 4.60
C TYR A 182 -2.17 7.43 5.04
N SER A 183 -1.56 6.54 4.29
CA SER A 183 -0.18 6.11 4.53
C SER A 183 0.81 6.75 3.56
N GLY A 184 0.36 7.14 2.37
CA GLY A 184 1.21 7.59 1.27
C GLY A 184 2.13 6.51 0.69
N LEU A 185 2.21 5.34 1.32
CA LEU A 185 3.17 4.28 1.00
C LEU A 185 2.49 3.08 0.36
N ARG A 186 3.06 2.57 -0.73
CA ARG A 186 2.72 1.26 -1.27
C ARG A 186 3.40 0.18 -0.44
N VAL A 187 2.80 -1.00 -0.40
CA VAL A 187 3.35 -2.13 0.37
C VAL A 187 4.78 -2.49 -0.03
N MET A 188 5.17 -2.23 -1.28
CA MET A 188 6.54 -2.45 -1.75
C MET A 188 7.55 -1.37 -1.36
N ASP A 189 7.10 -0.23 -0.82
CA ASP A 189 7.96 0.92 -0.54
C ASP A 189 8.46 0.96 0.90
N TYR A 190 8.01 0.04 1.76
CA TYR A 190 8.42 -0.01 3.17
C TYR A 190 8.54 -1.44 3.68
N ASP A 191 9.50 -1.64 4.57
CA ASP A 191 9.74 -2.91 5.26
C ASP A 191 9.16 -2.90 6.68
N HIS A 192 9.00 -1.72 7.28
CA HIS A 192 8.52 -1.55 8.65
C HIS A 192 7.77 -0.24 8.84
N VAL A 193 6.89 -0.23 9.82
CA VAL A 193 6.19 0.97 10.31
C VAL A 193 6.19 0.97 11.82
N GLY A 194 6.26 2.15 12.43
CA GLY A 194 6.28 2.28 13.88
C GLY A 194 6.53 3.70 14.35
N TRP A 195 6.97 3.80 15.57
CA TRP A 195 7.26 5.07 16.23
C TRP A 195 8.52 5.01 17.08
N THR A 196 9.07 6.18 17.38
CA THR A 196 10.18 6.35 18.33
C THR A 196 9.84 7.39 19.39
N GLY A 197 10.43 7.24 20.57
CA GLY A 197 10.32 8.20 21.66
C GLY A 197 11.00 7.68 22.91
N GLY A 198 11.55 8.58 23.72
CA GLY A 198 12.22 8.21 24.97
C GLY A 198 13.40 7.24 24.83
N GLY A 199 14.08 7.24 23.68
CA GLY A 199 15.18 6.31 23.41
C GLY A 199 14.71 4.90 23.01
N VAL A 200 13.43 4.71 22.68
CA VAL A 200 12.86 3.42 22.27
C VAL A 200 12.21 3.56 20.89
N GLY A 201 12.37 2.52 20.06
CA GLY A 201 11.61 2.31 18.85
C GLY A 201 10.70 1.09 18.99
N LEU A 202 9.45 1.19 18.56
CA LEU A 202 8.49 0.08 18.45
C LEU A 202 7.99 -0.01 17.01
N TRP A 203 8.14 -1.19 16.43
CA TRP A 203 7.95 -1.42 15.00
C TRP A 203 7.11 -2.66 14.73
N ILE A 204 6.26 -2.59 13.69
CA ILE A 204 5.81 -3.77 12.97
C ILE A 204 6.68 -3.89 11.71
N VAL A 205 7.40 -5.00 11.59
CA VAL A 205 8.22 -5.33 10.42
C VAL A 205 7.46 -6.33 9.56
N ARG A 206 7.29 -6.02 8.29
CA ARG A 206 6.64 -6.91 7.32
C ARG A 206 7.67 -7.79 6.64
N SER A 207 7.91 -8.96 7.20
CA SER A 207 8.93 -9.87 6.67
C SER A 207 8.43 -10.73 5.51
N ASN A 208 7.11 -10.79 5.28
CA ASN A 208 6.48 -11.58 4.24
C ASN A 208 5.11 -11.00 3.85
N HIS A 209 4.78 -11.03 2.55
CA HIS A 209 3.48 -10.56 2.00
C HIS A 209 2.70 -11.65 1.26
N GLU A 210 3.14 -12.90 1.36
CA GLU A 210 2.71 -14.02 0.53
C GLU A 210 1.21 -14.23 0.46
N LYS A 211 0.52 -14.15 1.62
CA LYS A 211 -0.92 -14.37 1.73
C LYS A 211 -1.73 -13.09 1.83
N ALA A 212 -1.08 -11.93 1.88
CA ALA A 212 -1.77 -10.65 1.75
C ALA A 212 -2.35 -10.49 0.33
N SER A 213 -3.25 -9.55 0.14
CA SER A 213 -3.88 -9.27 -1.15
C SER A 213 -3.68 -7.80 -1.55
N GLY A 214 -3.83 -7.51 -2.85
CA GLY A 214 -3.71 -6.16 -3.40
C GLY A 214 -2.42 -5.86 -4.16
N GLY A 215 -1.49 -6.82 -4.21
CA GLY A 215 -0.24 -6.71 -4.97
C GLY A 215 0.77 -5.71 -4.40
N PRO A 216 1.84 -5.39 -5.15
CA PRO A 216 2.93 -4.54 -4.68
C PRO A 216 2.52 -3.08 -4.44
N PHE A 217 1.48 -2.62 -5.10
CA PHE A 217 1.06 -1.21 -5.09
C PHE A 217 -0.07 -0.92 -4.10
N TYR A 218 -0.49 -1.90 -3.32
CA TYR A 218 -1.51 -1.73 -2.31
C TYR A 218 -1.10 -0.68 -1.27
N ARG A 219 -2.02 0.20 -0.91
CA ARG A 219 -1.90 1.17 0.18
C ARG A 219 -2.96 0.86 1.20
N SER A 220 -2.54 0.67 2.45
CA SER A 220 -3.44 0.32 3.54
C SER A 220 -3.25 1.23 4.74
N LEU A 221 -4.13 1.06 5.70
CA LEU A 221 -3.95 1.57 7.05
C LEU A 221 -2.67 0.98 7.66
N LEU A 222 -1.74 1.82 8.08
CA LEU A 222 -0.46 1.39 8.68
C LEU A 222 -0.38 1.76 10.15
N ARG A 223 -0.72 2.99 10.50
CA ARG A 223 -0.62 3.52 11.85
C ARG A 223 -1.53 4.72 12.04
N HIS A 224 -1.93 4.95 13.27
CA HIS A 224 -2.53 6.21 13.69
C HIS A 224 -2.26 6.47 15.16
N GLN A 225 -2.27 7.73 15.55
CA GLN A 225 -2.36 8.16 16.94
C GLN A 225 -3.62 8.97 17.17
N SER A 226 -4.18 8.86 18.36
CA SER A 226 -5.38 9.58 18.80
C SER A 226 -5.23 10.06 20.24
N ALA A 227 -6.30 10.67 20.77
CA ALA A 227 -6.34 11.11 22.18
C ALA A 227 -6.14 9.95 23.18
N ASP A 228 -6.48 8.73 22.81
CA ASP A 228 -6.50 7.56 23.71
C ASP A 228 -5.25 6.69 23.61
N GLY A 229 -4.49 6.81 22.52
CA GLY A 229 -3.30 6.01 22.26
C GLY A 229 -3.03 5.81 20.79
N GLY A 230 -2.16 4.86 20.46
CA GLY A 230 -1.75 4.55 19.10
C GLY A 230 -2.11 3.15 18.64
N GLY A 231 -2.20 2.96 17.34
CA GLY A 231 -2.38 1.67 16.69
C GLY A 231 -1.39 1.48 15.54
N LEU A 232 -0.69 0.35 15.52
CA LEU A 232 0.07 -0.13 14.36
C LEU A 232 -0.64 -1.34 13.76
N TYR A 233 -0.63 -1.44 12.43
CA TYR A 233 -1.43 -2.43 11.73
C TYR A 233 -0.59 -3.30 10.80
N GLU A 234 -0.83 -4.61 10.86
CA GLU A 234 -0.47 -5.53 9.79
C GLU A 234 -1.76 -5.97 9.09
N ILE A 235 -1.93 -5.54 7.85
CA ILE A 235 -3.14 -5.83 7.06
C ILE A 235 -2.83 -6.96 6.07
N LEU A 236 -3.47 -8.11 6.26
CA LEU A 236 -3.44 -9.21 5.33
C LEU A 236 -4.58 -9.07 4.31
N TYR A 237 -5.79 -8.84 4.83
CA TYR A 237 -6.97 -8.59 4.00
C TYR A 237 -7.95 -7.71 4.77
N TYR A 238 -8.40 -6.65 4.14
CA TYR A 238 -9.36 -5.71 4.71
C TYR A 238 -10.61 -5.51 3.84
N GLY A 239 -10.55 -5.95 2.57
CA GLY A 239 -11.65 -5.81 1.60
C GLY A 239 -11.80 -4.42 1.00
N GLN A 240 -10.85 -3.50 1.23
CA GLN A 240 -10.87 -2.15 0.67
C GLN A 240 -9.63 -1.91 -0.19
N ASN A 241 -9.80 -1.35 -1.38
CA ASN A 241 -8.73 -1.03 -2.34
C ASN A 241 -7.85 -2.22 -2.77
N GLN A 242 -8.28 -3.45 -2.49
CA GLN A 242 -7.55 -4.66 -2.87
C GLN A 242 -8.05 -5.17 -4.21
N THR A 243 -7.17 -5.11 -5.21
CA THR A 243 -7.48 -5.49 -6.61
C THR A 243 -7.56 -7.01 -6.82
N GLU A 244 -7.27 -7.78 -5.79
CA GLU A 244 -7.24 -9.23 -5.83
C GLU A 244 -8.13 -9.84 -4.77
N ALA A 245 -8.60 -11.06 -5.02
CA ALA A 245 -9.36 -11.82 -4.05
C ALA A 245 -8.53 -12.11 -2.78
N GLN A 246 -9.24 -12.37 -1.69
CA GLN A 246 -8.62 -12.81 -0.45
C GLN A 246 -7.86 -14.12 -0.66
N ARG A 247 -6.64 -14.20 -0.10
CA ARG A 247 -5.85 -15.42 -0.04
C ARG A 247 -5.98 -16.08 1.33
N PHE A 248 -5.83 -17.38 1.35
CA PHE A 248 -5.93 -18.22 2.55
C PHE A 248 -4.62 -18.95 2.81
N GLY A 249 -4.47 -19.46 4.05
CA GLY A 249 -3.29 -20.15 4.54
C GLY A 249 -2.43 -19.29 5.46
N LEU A 250 -1.25 -19.80 5.82
CA LEU A 250 -0.36 -19.21 6.81
C LEU A 250 0.37 -17.98 6.25
N GLN A 251 0.01 -16.82 6.75
CA GLN A 251 0.72 -15.55 6.50
C GLN A 251 1.71 -15.27 7.61
N GLY A 252 2.89 -14.84 7.24
CA GLY A 252 3.94 -14.40 8.15
C GLY A 252 5.33 -14.99 7.79
N PRO A 253 6.33 -14.72 8.63
CA PRO A 253 6.19 -13.91 9.82
C PRO A 253 6.00 -12.42 9.51
N TYR A 254 5.36 -11.73 10.43
CA TYR A 254 5.52 -10.31 10.66
C TYR A 254 5.98 -10.13 12.11
N VAL A 255 6.71 -9.07 12.40
CA VAL A 255 7.47 -9.01 13.65
C VAL A 255 7.16 -7.73 14.41
N ILE A 256 6.79 -7.85 15.69
CA ILE A 256 6.84 -6.75 16.64
C ILE A 256 8.28 -6.68 17.12
N ALA A 257 8.96 -5.57 16.86
CA ALA A 257 10.36 -5.38 17.20
C ALA A 257 10.57 -4.12 18.07
N PHE A 258 11.32 -4.27 19.16
CA PHE A 258 11.81 -3.15 19.95
C PHE A 258 13.27 -2.85 19.61
N THR A 259 13.61 -1.56 19.63
CA THR A 259 14.97 -1.05 19.37
C THR A 259 15.34 0.07 20.31
N ASP A 260 16.61 0.48 20.30
CA ASP A 260 17.16 1.60 21.06
C ASP A 260 16.91 2.95 20.35
N GLY A 261 15.67 3.19 19.91
CA GLY A 261 15.26 4.42 19.24
C GLY A 261 15.58 4.50 17.75
N GLY A 262 16.34 3.53 17.20
CA GLY A 262 16.62 3.41 15.77
C GLY A 262 15.62 2.55 15.03
N ALA A 263 15.80 2.43 13.70
CA ALA A 263 15.05 1.50 12.87
C ALA A 263 15.33 0.04 13.25
N PRO A 264 14.41 -0.91 12.97
CA PRO A 264 14.65 -2.33 13.22
C PRO A 264 15.75 -2.88 12.31
N SER A 265 16.38 -3.98 12.75
CA SER A 265 17.43 -4.63 11.96
C SER A 265 16.92 -5.03 10.59
N SER A 266 17.68 -4.72 9.55
CA SER A 266 17.36 -5.14 8.18
C SER A 266 17.35 -6.66 7.98
N SER A 267 17.91 -7.44 8.93
CA SER A 267 17.79 -8.90 8.91
C SER A 267 16.35 -9.41 9.08
N LEU A 268 15.45 -8.55 9.58
CA LEU A 268 14.02 -8.87 9.72
C LEU A 268 13.22 -8.56 8.44
N PHE A 269 13.79 -7.89 7.46
CA PHE A 269 13.08 -7.39 6.28
C PHE A 269 12.72 -8.50 5.28
N PRO A 270 11.77 -8.27 4.35
CA PRO A 270 11.37 -9.24 3.35
C PRO A 270 12.57 -9.81 2.58
N GLY A 271 12.61 -11.14 2.45
CA GLY A 271 13.67 -11.85 1.75
C GLY A 271 15.03 -11.91 2.47
N LYS A 272 15.13 -11.32 3.67
CA LYS A 272 16.36 -11.36 4.50
C LYS A 272 16.18 -12.15 5.80
N LEU A 273 14.97 -12.24 6.32
CA LEU A 273 14.69 -12.98 7.54
C LEU A 273 14.87 -14.48 7.31
N THR A 274 15.75 -15.08 8.12
CA THR A 274 15.92 -16.53 8.17
C THR A 274 14.95 -17.14 9.18
N THR A 275 14.14 -18.09 8.73
CA THR A 275 13.10 -18.74 9.56
C THR A 275 13.30 -20.24 9.77
N SER A 276 14.49 -20.77 9.48
CA SER A 276 14.81 -22.21 9.67
C SER A 276 14.63 -22.70 11.12
N TRP A 277 14.75 -21.81 12.10
CA TRP A 277 14.45 -22.13 13.50
C TRP A 277 12.95 -22.41 13.74
N ALA A 278 12.07 -21.98 12.83
CA ALA A 278 10.64 -22.25 12.90
C ALA A 278 10.22 -23.58 12.25
N ASP A 279 11.13 -24.25 11.54
CA ASP A 279 10.86 -25.53 10.85
C ASP A 279 10.35 -26.62 11.80
N SER A 280 10.76 -26.58 13.08
CA SER A 280 10.40 -27.56 14.10
C SER A 280 9.18 -27.16 14.96
N LEU A 281 8.56 -26.01 14.72
CA LEU A 281 7.47 -25.51 15.57
C LEU A 281 6.11 -26.15 15.28
N GLY A 282 5.97 -26.93 14.22
CA GLY A 282 4.74 -27.64 13.88
C GLY A 282 3.55 -26.75 13.50
N MET A 283 3.80 -25.52 13.05
CA MET A 283 2.76 -24.60 12.59
C MET A 283 2.09 -25.12 11.32
N SER A 284 0.77 -25.19 11.33
CA SER A 284 -0.01 -25.60 10.15
C SER A 284 0.28 -24.71 8.95
N GLY A 285 0.52 -25.32 7.78
CA GLY A 285 0.79 -24.61 6.53
C GLY A 285 2.17 -23.95 6.41
N TYR A 286 3.05 -24.09 7.41
CA TYR A 286 4.40 -23.55 7.33
C TYR A 286 5.25 -24.32 6.30
N VAL A 287 5.91 -23.56 5.42
CA VAL A 287 6.83 -24.09 4.41
C VAL A 287 8.20 -23.43 4.59
N GLY A 288 9.18 -24.19 5.04
CA GLY A 288 10.55 -23.73 5.22
C GLY A 288 11.26 -23.40 3.90
N ALA A 289 12.45 -22.85 3.99
CA ALA A 289 13.22 -22.38 2.83
C ALA A 289 13.48 -23.45 1.77
N GLY A 290 13.74 -24.71 2.19
CA GLY A 290 13.95 -25.84 1.28
C GLY A 290 12.72 -26.24 0.46
N GLY A 291 11.52 -25.89 0.92
CA GLY A 291 10.27 -26.11 0.20
C GLY A 291 9.91 -25.00 -0.79
N ARG A 292 10.75 -23.99 -0.96
CA ARG A 292 10.49 -22.79 -1.78
C ARG A 292 11.45 -22.71 -2.95
N GLY A 293 11.02 -22.04 -4.03
CA GLY A 293 11.84 -21.83 -5.22
C GLY A 293 12.14 -20.35 -5.47
N ARG A 294 12.66 -20.10 -6.66
CA ARG A 294 13.04 -18.77 -7.16
C ARG A 294 12.62 -18.62 -8.61
N VAL A 295 12.24 -17.38 -9.00
CA VAL A 295 12.11 -16.97 -10.39
C VAL A 295 13.15 -15.90 -10.68
N ALA A 296 13.89 -16.03 -11.78
CA ALA A 296 14.83 -15.02 -12.26
C ALA A 296 14.59 -14.76 -13.74
N GLY A 297 14.62 -13.51 -14.16
CA GLY A 297 14.55 -13.12 -15.57
C GLY A 297 15.82 -12.42 -15.99
N VAL A 298 16.37 -12.80 -17.16
CA VAL A 298 17.62 -12.23 -17.67
C VAL A 298 17.45 -10.79 -18.15
N GLY A 299 16.20 -10.35 -18.40
CA GLY A 299 15.92 -8.96 -18.79
C GLY A 299 14.48 -8.72 -19.20
N ILE A 300 14.15 -7.47 -19.43
CA ILE A 300 12.88 -7.01 -20.02
C ILE A 300 13.20 -6.06 -21.15
N SER A 301 12.76 -6.36 -22.38
CA SER A 301 12.91 -5.51 -23.56
C SER A 301 11.59 -4.77 -23.88
N GLY A 302 11.66 -3.72 -24.71
CA GLY A 302 10.50 -2.87 -25.03
C GLY A 302 10.11 -1.91 -23.92
N ARG A 303 10.97 -1.72 -22.90
CA ARG A 303 10.73 -0.80 -21.79
C ARG A 303 10.93 0.66 -22.19
N ASN A 304 10.10 1.53 -21.64
CA ASN A 304 10.40 2.96 -21.57
C ASN A 304 11.24 3.21 -20.30
N THR A 305 12.51 3.54 -20.47
CA THR A 305 13.48 3.68 -19.36
C THR A 305 13.22 4.88 -18.44
N ALA A 306 12.28 5.74 -18.77
CA ALA A 306 11.84 6.83 -17.89
C ALA A 306 11.03 6.32 -16.67
N TYR A 307 10.57 5.06 -16.71
CA TYR A 307 9.74 4.46 -15.66
C TYR A 307 10.41 3.29 -14.96
N PRO A 308 10.15 3.11 -13.65
CA PRO A 308 10.50 1.87 -12.96
C PRO A 308 9.59 0.72 -13.43
N TYR A 309 10.15 -0.49 -13.42
CA TYR A 309 9.40 -1.71 -13.72
C TYR A 309 9.39 -2.66 -12.53
N THR A 310 8.24 -3.26 -12.27
CA THR A 310 8.04 -4.27 -11.23
C THR A 310 7.52 -5.55 -11.88
N VAL A 311 8.05 -6.70 -11.45
CA VAL A 311 7.53 -8.01 -11.85
C VAL A 311 6.76 -8.58 -10.69
N GLY A 312 5.48 -8.87 -10.89
CA GLY A 312 4.59 -9.53 -9.93
C GLY A 312 4.33 -10.98 -10.32
N LEU A 313 4.23 -11.85 -9.32
CA LEU A 313 3.76 -13.22 -9.42
C LEU A 313 2.52 -13.34 -8.56
N ALA A 314 1.40 -13.79 -9.11
CA ALA A 314 0.15 -13.94 -8.36
C ALA A 314 -0.60 -15.19 -8.78
N ASN A 315 -1.19 -15.87 -7.80
CA ASN A 315 -2.20 -16.90 -7.98
C ASN A 315 -3.19 -16.87 -6.80
N PRO A 316 -4.23 -17.71 -6.77
CA PRO A 316 -5.17 -17.73 -5.64
C PRO A 316 -4.53 -18.06 -4.29
N ALA A 317 -3.36 -18.70 -4.27
CA ALA A 317 -2.70 -19.12 -3.04
C ALA A 317 -1.64 -18.11 -2.53
N ALA A 318 -1.00 -17.34 -3.40
CA ALA A 318 0.14 -16.51 -3.01
C ALA A 318 0.42 -15.36 -3.99
N GLN A 319 1.16 -14.36 -3.50
CA GLN A 319 1.69 -13.25 -4.29
C GLN A 319 3.15 -12.96 -3.93
N TYR A 320 3.92 -12.53 -4.92
CA TYR A 320 5.31 -12.11 -4.77
C TYR A 320 5.63 -11.02 -5.78
N TRP A 321 6.68 -10.24 -5.54
CA TRP A 321 7.16 -9.25 -6.51
C TRP A 321 8.64 -8.97 -6.35
N GLY A 322 9.21 -8.39 -7.38
CA GLY A 322 10.56 -7.89 -7.40
C GLY A 322 10.71 -6.71 -8.35
N SER A 323 11.56 -5.76 -8.00
CA SER A 323 11.90 -4.65 -8.88
C SER A 323 12.81 -5.13 -10.00
N ALA A 324 12.55 -4.68 -11.22
CA ALA A 324 13.44 -4.90 -12.34
C ALA A 324 14.57 -3.87 -12.33
N ARG A 325 15.78 -4.29 -12.66
CA ARG A 325 16.96 -3.42 -12.77
C ARG A 325 16.77 -2.41 -13.91
N ALA A 326 17.07 -1.15 -13.63
CA ALA A 326 16.83 -0.07 -14.60
C ALA A 326 17.62 -0.22 -15.91
N SER A 327 18.84 -0.78 -15.88
CA SER A 327 19.71 -0.89 -17.04
C SER A 327 19.21 -1.88 -18.10
N ASP A 328 18.75 -3.06 -17.68
CA ASP A 328 18.43 -4.19 -18.58
C ASP A 328 17.12 -4.90 -18.26
N GLY A 329 16.49 -4.59 -17.11
CA GLY A 329 15.26 -5.24 -16.67
C GLY A 329 15.49 -6.59 -16.01
N TRP A 330 16.72 -6.94 -15.63
CA TRP A 330 16.98 -8.13 -14.83
C TRP A 330 16.21 -8.08 -13.50
N PHE A 331 15.66 -9.22 -13.09
CA PHE A 331 14.95 -9.36 -11.81
C PHE A 331 15.15 -10.72 -11.17
N SER A 332 14.91 -10.79 -9.86
CA SER A 332 14.91 -12.05 -9.12
C SER A 332 13.93 -12.00 -7.96
N ILE A 333 13.09 -13.02 -7.85
CA ILE A 333 12.08 -13.19 -6.81
C ILE A 333 12.33 -14.53 -6.14
N GLY A 334 12.77 -14.51 -4.89
CA GLY A 334 13.07 -15.72 -4.11
C GLY A 334 11.98 -16.04 -3.10
N GLY A 335 12.09 -17.20 -2.46
CA GLY A 335 11.19 -17.64 -1.41
C GLY A 335 9.77 -17.95 -1.89
N VAL A 336 9.60 -18.26 -3.18
CA VAL A 336 8.30 -18.48 -3.82
C VAL A 336 7.82 -19.90 -3.55
N LEU A 337 6.57 -20.08 -3.10
CA LEU A 337 5.94 -21.40 -2.98
C LEU A 337 5.87 -22.09 -4.34
N PRO A 338 6.02 -23.42 -4.42
CA PRO A 338 5.79 -24.16 -5.64
C PRO A 338 4.39 -23.96 -6.19
N GLY A 339 4.26 -23.82 -7.49
CA GLY A 339 2.98 -23.63 -8.17
C GLY A 339 3.12 -22.86 -9.47
N THR A 340 2.00 -22.71 -10.16
CA THR A 340 1.91 -21.90 -11.38
C THR A 340 1.33 -20.54 -11.04
N TYR A 341 1.96 -19.49 -11.54
CA TYR A 341 1.63 -18.09 -11.28
C TYR A 341 1.37 -17.34 -12.58
N THR A 342 0.44 -16.41 -12.52
CA THR A 342 0.41 -15.32 -13.48
C THR A 342 1.59 -14.39 -13.18
N LEU A 343 2.44 -14.19 -14.17
CA LEU A 343 3.54 -13.22 -14.14
C LEU A 343 3.06 -11.95 -14.83
N THR A 344 3.14 -10.82 -14.13
CA THR A 344 2.78 -9.51 -14.68
C THR A 344 3.97 -8.57 -14.60
N VAL A 345 4.28 -7.89 -15.71
CA VAL A 345 5.25 -6.78 -15.73
C VAL A 345 4.48 -5.48 -15.69
N PHE A 346 4.83 -4.64 -14.73
CA PHE A 346 4.23 -3.31 -14.55
C PHE A 346 5.22 -2.22 -14.94
N LYS A 347 4.76 -1.25 -15.74
CA LYS A 347 5.38 0.04 -15.97
C LYS A 347 4.77 1.04 -14.99
N GLY A 348 5.53 1.52 -14.01
CA GLY A 348 4.92 2.19 -12.86
C GLY A 348 3.95 1.24 -12.16
N GLU A 349 2.64 1.52 -12.21
CA GLU A 349 1.58 0.64 -11.69
C GLU A 349 0.68 0.07 -12.82
N LEU A 350 0.99 0.35 -14.09
CA LEU A 350 0.27 -0.14 -15.26
C LEU A 350 0.80 -1.51 -15.71
N ALA A 351 -0.06 -2.52 -15.82
CA ALA A 351 0.30 -3.81 -16.39
C ALA A 351 0.54 -3.69 -17.90
N VAL A 352 1.76 -4.02 -18.36
CA VAL A 352 2.16 -3.95 -19.77
C VAL A 352 2.55 -5.31 -20.37
N TYR A 353 2.62 -6.35 -19.53
CA TYR A 353 2.83 -7.72 -19.97
C TYR A 353 2.21 -8.68 -18.97
N THR A 354 1.62 -9.76 -19.47
CA THR A 354 1.10 -10.87 -18.67
C THR A 354 1.54 -12.17 -19.30
N GLY A 355 2.03 -13.09 -18.50
CA GLY A 355 2.45 -14.43 -18.88
C GLY A 355 2.23 -15.42 -17.75
N SER A 356 2.78 -16.61 -17.88
CA SER A 356 2.71 -17.67 -16.87
C SER A 356 4.10 -18.18 -16.52
N VAL A 357 4.30 -18.55 -15.25
CA VAL A 357 5.54 -19.18 -14.78
C VAL A 357 5.23 -20.25 -13.76
N THR A 358 5.92 -21.40 -13.86
CA THR A 358 5.84 -22.49 -12.88
C THR A 358 7.11 -22.51 -12.03
N VAL A 359 6.91 -22.58 -10.72
CA VAL A 359 7.98 -22.63 -9.71
C VAL A 359 8.00 -24.00 -9.06
N THR A 360 9.18 -24.59 -8.92
CA THR A 360 9.41 -25.85 -8.21
C THR A 360 10.17 -25.61 -6.90
N ALA A 361 9.96 -26.47 -5.92
CA ALA A 361 10.69 -26.42 -4.65
C ALA A 361 12.20 -26.52 -4.88
N ALA A 362 12.99 -25.80 -4.09
CA ALA A 362 14.45 -25.73 -4.13
C ALA A 362 15.05 -25.34 -5.50
N GLY A 363 14.20 -25.08 -6.52
CA GLY A 363 14.62 -24.78 -7.89
C GLY A 363 14.69 -23.29 -8.18
N THR A 364 15.40 -22.95 -9.26
CA THR A 364 15.34 -21.63 -9.90
C THR A 364 14.76 -21.78 -11.29
N THR A 365 13.60 -21.15 -11.51
CA THR A 365 13.05 -21.01 -12.86
C THR A 365 13.65 -19.75 -13.50
N THR A 366 14.48 -19.96 -14.51
CA THR A 366 15.10 -18.85 -15.27
C THR A 366 14.27 -18.58 -16.52
N LEU A 367 13.86 -17.33 -16.68
CA LEU A 367 13.12 -16.85 -17.84
C LEU A 367 14.07 -16.13 -18.79
N ASN A 368 13.88 -16.34 -20.08
CA ASN A 368 14.48 -15.53 -21.12
C ASN A 368 14.03 -14.07 -21.00
N THR A 369 14.62 -13.19 -21.82
CA THR A 369 14.18 -11.80 -21.89
C THR A 369 12.68 -11.72 -22.19
N ILE A 370 11.94 -11.04 -21.30
CA ILE A 370 10.52 -10.77 -21.49
C ILE A 370 10.41 -9.59 -22.46
N ALA A 371 9.82 -9.83 -23.63
CA ALA A 371 9.57 -8.76 -24.61
C ALA A 371 8.18 -8.18 -24.37
N ILE A 372 8.10 -6.90 -24.02
CA ILE A 372 6.84 -6.17 -23.92
C ILE A 372 6.36 -5.84 -25.33
N PRO A 373 5.19 -6.35 -25.79
CA PRO A 373 4.63 -5.93 -27.07
C PRO A 373 4.33 -4.44 -27.05
N SER A 374 4.69 -3.71 -28.10
CA SER A 374 4.46 -2.26 -28.18
C SER A 374 2.98 -1.89 -27.99
N SER A 375 2.07 -2.73 -28.47
CA SER A 375 0.62 -2.54 -28.32
C SER A 375 0.11 -2.66 -26.88
N ASN A 376 0.86 -3.30 -25.98
CA ASN A 376 0.45 -3.47 -24.58
C ASN A 376 0.73 -2.24 -23.72
N ASP A 377 1.58 -1.34 -24.18
CA ASP A 377 1.80 -0.04 -23.54
C ASP A 377 1.02 1.04 -24.31
N PRO A 378 -0.10 1.54 -23.78
CA PRO A 378 -0.89 2.58 -24.43
C PRO A 378 -0.08 3.84 -24.71
N GLY A 379 0.98 4.09 -23.92
CA GLY A 379 1.88 5.23 -24.11
C GLY A 379 2.68 5.22 -25.40
N ASN A 380 2.83 4.05 -26.05
CA ASN A 380 3.53 3.91 -27.33
C ASN A 380 2.69 4.32 -28.54
N ALA A 381 1.37 4.49 -28.38
CA ALA A 381 0.54 4.93 -29.49
C ALA A 381 0.84 6.39 -29.88
N SER A 382 0.87 6.65 -31.18
CA SER A 382 1.02 8.01 -31.73
C SER A 382 -0.21 8.83 -31.38
N ALA A 383 -0.04 9.91 -30.65
CA ALA A 383 -1.10 10.81 -30.25
C ALA A 383 -0.92 12.19 -30.87
N ILE A 384 -2.01 12.82 -31.29
CA ILE A 384 -2.06 14.23 -31.69
C ILE A 384 -1.74 15.09 -30.47
N TRP A 385 -2.32 14.72 -29.32
CA TRP A 385 -2.00 15.31 -28.02
C TRP A 385 -2.24 14.32 -26.89
N ARG A 386 -1.59 14.56 -25.76
CA ARG A 386 -1.73 13.77 -24.54
C ARG A 386 -1.61 14.65 -23.29
N ILE A 387 -2.42 14.36 -22.27
CA ILE A 387 -2.35 14.89 -20.91
C ILE A 387 -2.08 13.71 -19.99
N GLY A 388 -1.02 13.81 -19.18
CA GLY A 388 -0.58 12.71 -18.31
C GLY A 388 0.19 11.64 -19.06
N ASP A 389 0.51 10.57 -18.31
CA ASP A 389 1.33 9.46 -18.80
C ASP A 389 0.66 8.13 -18.48
N TRP A 390 0.65 7.23 -19.43
CA TRP A 390 0.15 5.87 -19.25
C TRP A 390 1.11 5.07 -18.34
N ASN A 391 0.97 5.23 -17.03
CA ASN A 391 1.83 4.59 -16.03
C ASN A 391 1.07 3.95 -14.86
N GLY A 392 -0.28 3.97 -14.91
CA GLY A 392 -1.16 3.39 -13.89
C GLY A 392 -1.28 4.23 -12.62
N THR A 393 -0.89 5.51 -12.68
CA THR A 393 -0.99 6.45 -11.56
C THR A 393 -1.41 7.84 -12.03
N PRO A 394 -2.10 8.65 -11.22
CA PRO A 394 -2.38 10.04 -11.53
C PRO A 394 -1.18 10.96 -11.25
N ALA A 395 0.04 10.43 -11.17
CA ALA A 395 1.24 11.22 -10.91
C ALA A 395 1.41 12.33 -11.95
N GLY A 396 1.77 13.53 -11.50
CA GLY A 396 1.89 14.72 -12.35
C GLY A 396 0.60 15.53 -12.50
N PHE A 397 -0.56 14.96 -12.20
CA PHE A 397 -1.83 15.69 -12.19
C PHE A 397 -2.00 16.56 -10.93
N LYS A 398 -2.85 17.58 -11.01
CA LYS A 398 -3.18 18.49 -9.91
C LYS A 398 -3.64 17.69 -8.68
N ASN A 399 -3.09 18.01 -7.52
CA ASN A 399 -3.35 17.39 -6.22
C ASN A 399 -2.92 15.93 -6.06
N ALA A 400 -2.39 15.25 -7.07
CA ALA A 400 -2.05 13.83 -6.99
C ALA A 400 -1.10 13.51 -5.81
N GLY A 401 -0.08 14.34 -5.58
CA GLY A 401 0.88 14.14 -4.50
C GLY A 401 0.29 14.31 -3.09
N LEU A 402 -0.77 15.11 -2.94
CA LEU A 402 -1.42 15.36 -1.67
C LEU A 402 -2.40 14.23 -1.30
N MET A 403 -3.05 13.64 -2.28
CA MET A 403 -4.21 12.76 -2.07
C MET A 403 -3.89 11.39 -1.46
N THR A 404 -2.64 11.01 -1.34
CA THR A 404 -2.25 9.78 -0.64
C THR A 404 -2.11 9.95 0.88
N TYR A 405 -2.23 11.17 1.40
CA TYR A 405 -2.12 11.46 2.83
C TYR A 405 -3.08 12.56 3.34
N ALA A 406 -3.94 13.09 2.49
CA ALA A 406 -4.95 14.08 2.87
C ALA A 406 -6.28 13.83 2.15
N HIS A 407 -7.37 14.21 2.81
CA HIS A 407 -8.71 14.17 2.21
C HIS A 407 -8.84 15.24 1.12
N PRO A 408 -9.67 15.05 0.08
CA PRO A 408 -9.87 16.05 -0.97
C PRO A 408 -10.36 17.44 -0.49
N SER A 409 -10.96 17.51 0.70
CA SER A 409 -11.39 18.80 1.33
C SER A 409 -10.27 19.53 2.09
N ASP A 410 -9.05 19.02 2.09
CA ASP A 410 -7.91 19.62 2.77
C ASP A 410 -7.61 21.02 2.20
N VAL A 411 -7.36 21.99 3.07
CA VAL A 411 -7.07 23.37 2.66
C VAL A 411 -5.80 23.51 1.82
N ARG A 412 -4.92 22.52 1.85
CA ARG A 412 -3.71 22.48 1.01
C ARG A 412 -4.00 22.05 -0.41
N ALA A 413 -5.18 21.47 -0.69
CA ALA A 413 -5.57 21.10 -2.04
C ALA A 413 -5.80 22.33 -2.88
N ALA A 414 -5.16 22.41 -4.05
CA ALA A 414 -5.52 23.41 -5.05
C ALA A 414 -6.97 23.20 -5.50
N PRO A 415 -7.66 24.25 -5.99
CA PRO A 415 -9.03 24.11 -6.46
C PRO A 415 -9.20 22.96 -7.45
N TRP A 416 -10.21 22.14 -7.25
CA TRP A 416 -10.49 20.95 -8.08
C TRP A 416 -11.01 21.31 -9.49
N THR A 417 -11.40 22.54 -9.69
CA THR A 417 -11.83 23.07 -10.99
C THR A 417 -10.64 23.52 -11.83
N GLY A 418 -10.83 23.62 -13.11
CA GLY A 418 -9.85 24.17 -14.04
C GLY A 418 -9.99 23.52 -15.41
N ASN A 419 -9.93 24.37 -16.43
CA ASN A 419 -9.88 23.93 -17.83
C ASN A 419 -8.42 23.82 -18.26
N VAL A 420 -8.15 23.03 -19.28
CA VAL A 420 -6.80 22.80 -19.80
C VAL A 420 -6.74 23.15 -21.29
N VAL A 421 -5.74 23.89 -21.67
CA VAL A 421 -5.41 24.22 -23.06
C VAL A 421 -4.18 23.42 -23.48
N VAL A 422 -4.40 22.41 -24.31
CA VAL A 422 -3.31 21.56 -24.82
C VAL A 422 -2.24 22.40 -25.54
N GLY A 423 -1.00 22.17 -25.18
CA GLY A 423 0.16 22.90 -25.71
C GLY A 423 0.49 24.19 -24.96
N ASN A 424 -0.39 24.69 -24.08
CA ASN A 424 -0.13 25.83 -23.22
C ASN A 424 -0.01 25.44 -21.74
N ASP A 425 -0.88 24.53 -21.29
CA ASP A 425 -0.95 24.12 -19.91
C ASP A 425 -0.24 22.78 -19.68
N GLU A 426 0.31 22.63 -18.49
CA GLU A 426 0.95 21.39 -18.05
C GLU A 426 -0.08 20.39 -17.51
N THR A 427 0.30 19.12 -17.43
CA THR A 427 -0.51 18.05 -16.80
C THR A 427 -1.01 18.44 -15.39
N ALA A 428 -0.19 19.17 -14.64
CA ALA A 428 -0.53 19.68 -13.30
C ALA A 428 -1.70 20.67 -13.26
N SER A 429 -2.19 21.14 -14.40
CA SER A 429 -3.40 21.95 -14.51
C SER A 429 -4.68 21.12 -14.49
N PHE A 430 -4.61 19.83 -14.89
CA PHE A 430 -5.74 18.92 -14.89
C PHE A 430 -5.84 18.18 -13.53
N PRO A 431 -7.05 18.07 -12.90
CA PRO A 431 -7.20 17.38 -11.61
C PRO A 431 -6.93 15.88 -11.72
N CYS A 432 -6.25 15.31 -10.71
CA CYS A 432 -5.97 13.88 -10.63
C CYS A 432 -7.22 13.00 -10.48
N TYR A 433 -8.34 13.61 -10.13
CA TYR A 433 -9.59 12.92 -9.88
C TYR A 433 -10.79 13.77 -10.32
N LEU A 434 -11.78 13.11 -10.91
CA LEU A 434 -13.05 13.71 -11.30
C LEU A 434 -14.18 13.11 -10.48
N TRP A 435 -15.03 13.97 -9.91
CA TRP A 435 -16.26 13.58 -9.21
C TRP A 435 -17.47 14.16 -9.94
N LYS A 436 -18.57 13.45 -9.88
CA LYS A 436 -19.84 13.88 -10.44
C LYS A 436 -20.30 15.23 -9.84
N ASP A 437 -20.18 15.39 -8.53
CA ASP A 437 -20.75 16.54 -7.82
C ASP A 437 -19.73 17.64 -7.47
N VAL A 438 -18.44 17.46 -7.81
CA VAL A 438 -17.39 18.44 -7.45
C VAL A 438 -16.84 19.15 -8.68
N ASN A 439 -16.43 18.40 -9.71
CA ASN A 439 -15.73 18.95 -10.86
C ASN A 439 -16.06 18.22 -12.18
N SER A 440 -17.25 17.66 -12.29
CA SER A 440 -17.77 17.13 -13.54
C SER A 440 -17.92 18.24 -14.60
N GLY A 441 -17.71 17.88 -15.88
CA GLY A 441 -17.77 18.84 -16.99
C GLY A 441 -16.48 19.63 -17.20
N ILE A 442 -15.30 19.06 -16.85
CA ILE A 442 -14.01 19.67 -17.15
C ILE A 442 -13.83 19.80 -18.66
N LEU A 443 -13.27 20.95 -19.10
CA LEU A 443 -13.05 21.27 -20.49
C LEU A 443 -11.58 21.17 -20.84
N VAL A 444 -11.30 20.50 -21.98
CA VAL A 444 -9.99 20.46 -22.62
C VAL A 444 -10.07 21.14 -23.98
N TYR A 445 -9.31 22.19 -24.15
CA TYR A 445 -9.22 22.97 -25.39
C TYR A 445 -7.99 22.53 -26.19
N PHE A 446 -8.18 22.24 -27.47
CA PHE A 446 -7.09 21.84 -28.35
C PHE A 446 -7.36 22.27 -29.79
N LYS A 447 -6.32 22.30 -30.60
CA LYS A 447 -6.42 22.63 -32.01
C LYS A 447 -6.09 21.40 -32.85
N LEU A 448 -6.77 21.28 -34.00
CA LEU A 448 -6.46 20.29 -35.04
C LEU A 448 -6.02 21.04 -36.29
N THR A 449 -5.15 20.41 -37.10
CA THR A 449 -4.93 20.83 -38.48
C THR A 449 -6.16 20.51 -39.33
N ALA A 450 -6.30 21.14 -40.48
CA ALA A 450 -7.39 20.83 -41.40
C ALA A 450 -7.43 19.33 -41.80
N ALA A 451 -6.25 18.73 -42.01
CA ALA A 451 -6.14 17.30 -42.32
C ALA A 451 -6.60 16.41 -41.17
N GLN A 452 -6.24 16.76 -39.92
CA GLN A 452 -6.71 16.04 -38.75
C GLN A 452 -8.22 16.21 -38.56
N ALA A 453 -8.77 17.40 -38.70
CA ALA A 453 -10.21 17.65 -38.54
C ALA A 453 -11.07 16.94 -39.60
N ALA A 454 -10.48 16.58 -40.75
CA ALA A 454 -11.16 15.85 -41.82
C ALA A 454 -11.32 14.32 -41.53
N ALA A 455 -10.70 13.81 -40.49
CA ALA A 455 -10.70 12.39 -40.12
C ALA A 455 -11.43 12.11 -38.79
N ALA A 456 -11.91 10.89 -38.62
CA ALA A 456 -12.34 10.39 -37.33
C ALA A 456 -11.11 10.03 -36.48
N HIS A 457 -11.16 10.29 -35.17
CA HIS A 457 -10.07 10.00 -34.26
C HIS A 457 -10.53 9.19 -33.05
N THR A 458 -9.59 8.48 -32.45
CA THR A 458 -9.81 7.74 -31.21
C THR A 458 -9.37 8.58 -30.03
N LEU A 459 -10.32 8.94 -29.16
CA LEU A 459 -10.04 9.54 -27.85
C LEU A 459 -9.95 8.42 -26.82
N ARG A 460 -8.91 8.45 -25.98
CA ARG A 460 -8.76 7.51 -24.87
C ARG A 460 -8.66 8.25 -23.54
N ILE A 461 -9.30 7.67 -22.50
CA ILE A 461 -9.19 8.12 -21.12
C ILE A 461 -8.82 6.91 -20.28
N GLY A 462 -7.60 6.93 -19.74
CA GLY A 462 -7.10 5.95 -18.80
C GLY A 462 -7.52 6.31 -17.38
N VAL A 463 -8.03 5.34 -16.64
CA VAL A 463 -8.38 5.50 -15.23
C VAL A 463 -7.70 4.43 -14.39
N THR A 464 -7.30 4.80 -13.17
CA THR A 464 -6.63 3.89 -12.25
C THR A 464 -7.61 3.24 -11.28
N THR A 465 -8.64 3.95 -10.89
CA THR A 465 -9.74 3.46 -10.04
C THR A 465 -11.01 4.24 -10.31
N ALA A 466 -12.14 3.66 -9.91
CA ALA A 466 -13.42 4.35 -9.92
C ALA A 466 -14.22 3.99 -8.66
N TYR A 467 -14.95 4.98 -8.13
CA TYR A 467 -15.86 4.82 -7.00
C TYR A 467 -17.30 4.97 -7.48
N ALA A 468 -18.20 4.18 -6.89
CA ALA A 468 -19.64 4.22 -7.14
C ALA A 468 -20.02 4.13 -8.63
N ASN A 469 -19.31 3.28 -9.38
CA ASN A 469 -19.45 3.12 -10.83
C ASN A 469 -19.18 4.40 -11.65
N GLY A 470 -18.39 5.35 -11.12
CA GLY A 470 -17.98 6.55 -11.82
C GLY A 470 -17.23 6.22 -13.12
N ARG A 471 -17.60 6.90 -14.21
CA ARG A 471 -16.99 6.73 -15.52
C ARG A 471 -17.15 7.98 -16.38
N PRO A 472 -16.18 8.27 -17.25
CA PRO A 472 -16.26 9.46 -18.08
C PRO A 472 -17.28 9.27 -19.23
N GLN A 473 -18.08 10.30 -19.46
CA GLN A 473 -18.79 10.54 -20.71
C GLN A 473 -18.19 11.78 -21.36
N VAL A 474 -18.05 11.78 -22.67
CA VAL A 474 -17.38 12.88 -23.39
C VAL A 474 -18.31 13.54 -24.38
N THR A 475 -18.20 14.87 -24.46
CA THR A 475 -18.89 15.70 -25.46
C THR A 475 -17.85 16.55 -26.18
N VAL A 476 -17.94 16.61 -27.52
CA VAL A 476 -17.06 17.41 -28.37
C VAL A 476 -17.86 18.53 -29.00
N ASN A 477 -17.42 19.78 -28.80
CA ASN A 477 -17.97 21.00 -29.39
C ASN A 477 -19.49 21.17 -29.23
N ASP A 478 -20.11 20.53 -28.23
CA ASP A 478 -21.56 20.44 -27.99
C ASP A 478 -22.36 19.85 -29.20
N THR A 479 -21.65 19.29 -30.18
CA THR A 479 -22.24 18.72 -31.41
C THR A 479 -22.28 17.19 -31.41
N TRP A 480 -21.42 16.56 -30.64
CA TRP A 480 -21.34 15.11 -30.51
C TRP A 480 -21.11 14.71 -29.06
N THR A 481 -21.89 13.75 -28.59
CA THR A 481 -21.73 13.18 -27.25
C THR A 481 -21.63 11.65 -27.36
N SER A 482 -20.70 11.07 -26.64
CA SER A 482 -20.53 9.62 -26.59
C SER A 482 -21.73 8.93 -25.91
N ALA A 483 -21.96 7.68 -26.25
CA ALA A 483 -22.76 6.81 -25.38
C ALA A 483 -22.12 6.76 -23.97
N ILE A 484 -22.95 6.52 -22.96
CA ILE A 484 -22.45 6.28 -21.60
C ILE A 484 -21.75 4.91 -21.59
N PRO A 485 -20.45 4.82 -21.27
CA PRO A 485 -19.76 3.54 -21.25
C PRO A 485 -20.23 2.65 -20.09
N SER A 486 -20.02 1.34 -20.20
CA SER A 486 -20.24 0.43 -19.08
C SER A 486 -19.23 0.71 -17.94
N PRO A 487 -19.63 0.54 -16.67
CA PRO A 487 -18.72 0.70 -15.57
C PRO A 487 -17.65 -0.42 -15.58
N PRO A 488 -16.37 -0.09 -15.35
CA PRO A 488 -15.34 -1.11 -15.20
C PRO A 488 -15.49 -1.82 -13.85
N THR A 489 -15.09 -3.07 -13.79
CA THR A 489 -14.99 -3.79 -12.51
C THR A 489 -13.90 -3.16 -11.65
N GLN A 490 -14.27 -2.74 -10.46
CA GLN A 490 -13.36 -2.12 -9.49
C GLN A 490 -13.43 -2.84 -8.13
N PRO A 491 -12.34 -2.83 -7.34
CA PRO A 491 -12.39 -3.29 -5.97
C PRO A 491 -13.32 -2.40 -5.14
N SER A 492 -13.81 -2.91 -4.01
CA SER A 492 -14.48 -2.07 -3.02
C SER A 492 -13.51 -0.96 -2.57
N THR A 493 -13.95 0.30 -2.67
CA THR A 493 -13.10 1.46 -2.37
C THR A 493 -13.95 2.67 -2.07
N ARG A 494 -13.42 3.59 -1.26
CA ARG A 494 -13.85 5.00 -1.20
C ARG A 494 -12.87 5.91 -1.95
N SER A 495 -11.95 5.32 -2.71
CA SER A 495 -10.98 5.99 -3.56
C SER A 495 -10.15 7.02 -2.79
N LEU A 496 -10.07 8.28 -3.25
CA LEU A 496 -9.22 9.30 -2.63
C LEU A 496 -9.59 9.62 -1.19
N THR A 497 -10.82 9.44 -0.76
CA THR A 497 -11.20 9.67 0.64
C THR A 497 -10.54 8.65 1.59
N ASN A 498 -10.07 7.52 1.06
CA ASN A 498 -9.23 6.54 1.75
C ASN A 498 -7.72 6.70 1.43
N GLY A 499 -7.32 7.74 0.73
CA GLY A 499 -5.92 7.96 0.36
C GLY A 499 -5.39 7.00 -0.70
N SER A 500 -6.26 6.45 -1.54
CA SER A 500 -5.86 5.51 -2.59
C SER A 500 -6.49 5.87 -3.93
N TYR A 501 -5.65 5.87 -4.96
CA TYR A 501 -6.08 5.88 -6.35
C TYR A 501 -5.85 4.51 -7.03
N ARG A 502 -5.47 3.49 -6.25
CA ARG A 502 -5.24 2.13 -6.75
C ARG A 502 -6.54 1.40 -6.94
N GLY A 503 -6.73 0.88 -8.15
CA GLY A 503 -7.84 0.03 -8.54
C GLY A 503 -7.44 -0.83 -9.73
N ASN A 504 -8.42 -1.31 -10.48
CA ASN A 504 -8.21 -2.00 -11.74
C ASN A 504 -8.09 -0.96 -12.86
N ASN A 505 -6.87 -0.77 -13.38
CA ASN A 505 -6.64 0.16 -14.48
C ASN A 505 -7.55 -0.19 -15.66
N HIS A 506 -8.20 0.82 -16.22
CA HIS A 506 -9.11 0.66 -17.35
C HIS A 506 -8.94 1.80 -18.34
N THR A 507 -9.05 1.51 -19.63
CA THR A 507 -9.01 2.51 -20.70
C THR A 507 -10.38 2.60 -21.36
N PHE A 508 -11.02 3.77 -21.25
CA PHE A 508 -12.19 4.11 -22.03
C PHE A 508 -11.74 4.61 -23.39
N THR A 509 -12.40 4.11 -24.43
CA THR A 509 -12.09 4.44 -25.82
C THR A 509 -13.33 4.96 -26.54
N TYR A 510 -13.21 6.08 -27.23
CA TYR A 510 -14.29 6.76 -27.93
C TYR A 510 -13.89 7.00 -29.38
N SER A 511 -14.71 6.54 -30.33
CA SER A 511 -14.55 6.86 -31.74
C SER A 511 -15.27 8.17 -32.01
N VAL A 512 -14.54 9.24 -32.15
CA VAL A 512 -15.08 10.58 -32.41
C VAL A 512 -15.11 10.80 -33.92
N PRO A 513 -16.31 11.02 -34.52
CA PRO A 513 -16.41 11.18 -35.97
C PRO A 513 -15.85 12.52 -36.46
N ALA A 514 -15.43 12.59 -37.71
CA ALA A 514 -14.93 13.82 -38.32
C ALA A 514 -15.94 14.99 -38.22
N SER A 515 -17.24 14.70 -38.26
CA SER A 515 -18.29 15.73 -38.12
C SER A 515 -18.35 16.41 -36.76
N ALA A 516 -17.68 15.86 -35.75
CA ALA A 516 -17.61 16.47 -34.43
C ALA A 516 -16.57 17.59 -34.33
N TRP A 517 -15.61 17.63 -35.26
CA TRP A 517 -14.50 18.59 -35.21
C TRP A 517 -14.85 19.92 -35.86
N ARG A 518 -14.28 21.00 -35.33
CA ARG A 518 -14.22 22.30 -36.00
C ARG A 518 -13.13 22.27 -37.07
N THR A 519 -13.49 22.64 -38.30
CA THR A 519 -12.62 22.53 -39.46
C THR A 519 -11.83 23.82 -39.75
N ASP A 520 -12.23 24.95 -39.17
CA ASP A 520 -11.58 26.23 -39.39
C ASP A 520 -10.20 26.25 -38.73
N ALA A 521 -9.19 26.52 -39.51
CA ALA A 521 -7.81 26.55 -39.04
C ALA A 521 -7.64 27.54 -37.87
N GLY A 522 -7.06 27.06 -36.79
CA GLY A 522 -6.78 27.86 -35.60
C GLY A 522 -7.89 27.95 -34.56
N GLN A 523 -9.09 27.46 -34.84
CA GLN A 523 -10.15 27.38 -33.84
C GLN A 523 -9.86 26.26 -32.82
N TYR A 524 -10.26 26.49 -31.57
CA TYR A 524 -10.20 25.47 -30.55
C TYR A 524 -11.37 24.50 -30.68
N ASN A 525 -11.08 23.22 -30.70
CA ASN A 525 -12.03 22.19 -30.33
C ASN A 525 -12.14 22.14 -28.80
N VAL A 526 -13.31 21.81 -28.31
CA VAL A 526 -13.60 21.73 -26.89
C VAL A 526 -14.07 20.31 -26.58
N LEU A 527 -13.29 19.58 -25.77
CA LEU A 527 -13.69 18.31 -25.18
C LEU A 527 -14.18 18.57 -23.77
N ARG A 528 -15.43 18.23 -23.49
CA ARG A 528 -15.99 18.20 -22.15
C ARG A 528 -16.01 16.76 -21.63
N ILE A 529 -15.52 16.57 -20.41
CA ILE A 529 -15.47 15.28 -19.73
C ILE A 529 -16.39 15.35 -18.51
N ASP A 530 -17.49 14.65 -18.55
CA ASP A 530 -18.45 14.50 -17.48
C ASP A 530 -18.25 13.18 -16.75
N VAL A 531 -18.46 13.14 -15.43
CA VAL A 531 -18.53 11.89 -14.67
C VAL A 531 -19.97 11.46 -14.54
N VAL A 532 -20.26 10.26 -14.99
CA VAL A 532 -21.61 9.67 -14.95
C VAL A 532 -21.62 8.43 -14.06
N SER A 533 -22.75 8.20 -13.39
CA SER A 533 -23.00 7.01 -12.59
C SER A 533 -24.47 6.90 -12.20
N GLY A 534 -24.94 5.69 -11.96
CA GLY A 534 -26.23 5.44 -11.33
C GLY A 534 -26.20 5.37 -9.81
N SER A 535 -25.01 5.56 -9.16
CA SER A 535 -24.83 5.36 -7.72
C SER A 535 -23.93 6.42 -7.11
N GLY A 536 -23.70 6.31 -5.80
CA GLY A 536 -22.91 7.26 -5.01
C GLY A 536 -23.79 8.23 -4.21
N THR A 537 -23.18 8.94 -3.30
CA THR A 537 -23.79 9.98 -2.49
C THR A 537 -23.45 11.37 -3.05
N THR A 538 -23.09 12.36 -2.23
CA THR A 538 -22.80 13.72 -2.65
C THR A 538 -21.34 14.11 -2.40
N GLY A 539 -20.90 15.19 -3.02
CA GLY A 539 -19.58 15.77 -2.81
C GLY A 539 -18.45 14.78 -3.15
N TYR A 540 -17.47 14.66 -2.28
CA TYR A 540 -16.32 13.76 -2.47
C TYR A 540 -16.67 12.26 -2.33
N LEU A 541 -17.88 11.93 -1.90
CA LEU A 541 -18.45 10.57 -1.92
C LEU A 541 -19.45 10.38 -3.07
N SER A 542 -19.56 11.32 -3.98
CA SER A 542 -20.25 11.10 -5.27
C SER A 542 -19.41 10.18 -6.17
N ALA A 543 -20.04 9.64 -7.19
CA ALA A 543 -19.34 8.84 -8.19
C ALA A 543 -18.12 9.58 -8.75
N GLY A 544 -17.01 8.87 -8.91
CA GLY A 544 -15.78 9.52 -9.36
C GLY A 544 -14.76 8.53 -9.92
N THR A 545 -13.71 9.08 -10.53
CA THR A 545 -12.65 8.29 -11.16
C THR A 545 -11.31 9.02 -11.13
N ALA A 546 -10.22 8.29 -10.83
CA ALA A 546 -8.85 8.79 -10.89
C ALA A 546 -8.29 8.64 -12.31
N ILE A 547 -7.63 9.68 -12.80
CA ILE A 547 -7.13 9.75 -14.18
C ILE A 547 -5.67 9.29 -14.25
N ASP A 548 -5.36 8.43 -15.21
CA ASP A 548 -3.99 8.01 -15.58
C ASP A 548 -3.45 8.87 -16.75
N ALA A 549 -4.20 8.90 -17.85
CA ALA A 549 -3.86 9.69 -19.02
C ALA A 549 -5.10 9.98 -19.88
N ILE A 550 -5.04 11.03 -20.67
CA ILE A 550 -6.04 11.36 -21.68
C ILE A 550 -5.29 11.64 -22.97
N ASP A 551 -5.66 11.02 -24.10
CA ASP A 551 -5.05 11.32 -25.39
C ASP A 551 -6.01 11.19 -26.56
N LEU A 552 -5.72 11.95 -27.61
CA LEU A 552 -6.35 11.85 -28.92
C LEU A 552 -5.33 11.24 -29.88
N LEU A 553 -5.64 10.07 -30.42
CA LEU A 553 -4.74 9.37 -31.33
C LEU A 553 -4.76 9.99 -32.73
N ALA A 554 -3.59 9.87 -33.39
CA ALA A 554 -3.39 10.35 -34.76
C ALA A 554 -4.17 9.52 -35.80
#